data_3161217d667d57246042a226ebfecd77
#
_entry.id   3161217d667d57246042a226ebfecd77
#
_cell.length_a   1.000
_cell.length_b   1.000
_cell.length_c   1.000
_cell.angle_alpha   90.00
_cell.angle_beta   90.00
_cell.angle_gamma   90.00
#
_symmetry.space_group_name_H-M   'P 1'
#
loop_
_entity.id
_entity.type
_entity.pdbx_description
1 polymer ?
#
loop_
_entity_poly.entity_id
_entity_poly.type
_entity_poly.pdbx_seq_one_letter_code
_entity_poly.pdbx_strand_id
1 'polypeptide(L)'
;MGVVLDPQNLSNPDGYSAMTSFRSTATTDYTFFAPADGVTGTLCTSATLLVKGAAAESTFDESYENTVKQVTDRIDGTVKTDRQKARRQELLDAGNRKIADARAEADKKFADAQSQIDANRQQFNQQVDQIVSMQAGAAAANAGAAAAAGAPNAAAAAGTNAPNPQLDETTRETMRETIIAASPELTQAKQQLDQAQSQLNEQKASTEQTLKTKENELKTSIPQVRWYVQDRQSLGGFSALKSDLDSIQSLGNAFPIVFLLVAVMMSLTAMARMVEEDRSLIGTYVGLGYGRLAVASRYLLFALLACLIGGGLGLIAGFLGIPAFLLVVLQGMYVMPGLRLEYDWLYGSLGIALFVVGVLAATIYACVQEMRQTPAALMRPKAPRAGSRILLERIRPVWNRIGFLGKVTARNIFRFKSRLIMTVGGVAGCTALIVCGLAINDTVAVLGAKQYQDVYQYDLMVVANDDDADAMRQKVASDGRVTSSMDVRVESGDLTGDSGSESIQLVAVPDSERSEFGKMVTLQPVRSSWVDGAADTVSLGDDGGGIRVMGIS
;
A
#
# COMPACT_ATOMS: atom_id res chain seq x y z
N MET A 1 18.27 15.00 20.46
CA MET A 1 17.71 13.80 19.77
C MET A 1 17.00 12.96 20.80
N GLY A 2 15.77 12.59 20.54
CA GLY A 2 15.00 11.69 21.38
C GLY A 2 14.46 10.54 20.53
N VAL A 3 14.38 9.35 21.11
CA VAL A 3 13.69 8.21 20.49
C VAL A 3 12.22 8.33 20.87
N VAL A 4 11.32 8.34 19.90
CA VAL A 4 9.88 8.46 20.11
C VAL A 4 9.22 7.26 19.45
N LEU A 5 8.24 6.65 20.13
CA LEU A 5 7.38 5.62 19.55
C LEU A 5 6.66 6.19 18.32
N ASP A 6 6.69 5.46 17.22
CA ASP A 6 5.93 5.85 16.04
C ASP A 6 4.45 5.58 16.30
N PRO A 7 3.62 6.63 16.42
CA PRO A 7 2.20 6.47 16.69
C PRO A 7 1.44 5.83 15.51
N GLN A 8 2.08 5.63 14.38
CA GLN A 8 1.49 4.97 13.22
C GLN A 8 1.73 3.45 13.22
N ASN A 9 2.67 2.97 14.02
CA ASN A 9 2.92 1.53 14.17
C ASN A 9 2.14 0.95 15.35
N LEU A 10 0.85 0.78 15.15
CA LEU A 10 -0.06 0.27 16.19
C LEU A 10 0.09 -1.22 16.47
N SER A 11 0.69 -1.97 15.56
CA SER A 11 0.79 -3.44 15.65
C SER A 11 2.09 -3.95 16.28
N ASN A 12 3.06 -3.07 16.56
CA ASN A 12 4.31 -3.45 17.19
C ASN A 12 4.59 -2.57 18.41
N PRO A 13 4.20 -3.01 19.62
CA PRO A 13 4.38 -2.23 20.84
C PRO A 13 5.83 -1.96 21.21
N ASP A 14 6.75 -2.86 20.84
CA ASP A 14 8.18 -2.76 21.14
C ASP A 14 9.01 -2.23 19.96
N GLY A 15 8.37 -1.99 18.84
CA GLY A 15 9.03 -1.57 17.59
C GLY A 15 8.82 -0.10 17.27
N TYR A 16 9.70 0.38 16.43
CA TYR A 16 9.65 1.71 15.84
C TYR A 16 9.58 1.55 14.33
N SER A 17 8.64 2.21 13.67
CA SER A 17 8.63 2.27 12.22
C SER A 17 9.00 3.66 11.75
N ALA A 18 9.78 3.74 10.67
CA ALA A 18 10.01 5.00 10.02
C ALA A 18 8.74 5.44 9.28
N MET A 19 8.41 6.72 9.34
CA MET A 19 7.28 7.30 8.58
C MET A 19 7.35 7.02 7.08
N THR A 20 8.51 6.63 6.57
CA THR A 20 8.77 6.29 5.17
C THR A 20 9.06 4.80 4.96
N SER A 21 8.84 3.96 5.97
CA SER A 21 9.22 2.54 5.94
C SER A 21 8.49 1.71 4.89
N PHE A 22 7.36 2.17 4.38
CA PHE A 22 6.65 1.49 3.29
C PHE A 22 7.44 1.42 1.97
N ARG A 23 8.56 2.13 1.86
CA ARG A 23 9.49 2.07 0.72
C ARG A 23 10.83 1.44 1.05
N SER A 24 11.11 1.23 2.32
CA SER A 24 12.37 0.65 2.78
C SER A 24 12.23 -0.86 2.82
N THR A 25 13.08 -1.55 2.12
CA THR A 25 13.29 -3.00 2.26
C THR A 25 14.14 -3.32 3.49
N ALA A 26 14.71 -2.28 4.15
CA ALA A 26 15.47 -2.43 5.36
C ALA A 26 14.55 -2.41 6.59
N THR A 27 14.71 -3.35 7.48
CA THR A 27 14.13 -3.30 8.82
C THR A 27 14.78 -2.16 9.58
N THR A 28 13.97 -1.25 10.10
CA THR A 28 14.44 -0.12 10.91
C THR A 28 14.18 -0.45 12.36
N ASP A 29 15.23 -0.59 13.15
CA ASP A 29 15.10 -0.89 14.57
C ASP A 29 14.68 0.35 15.38
N TYR A 30 15.08 1.55 14.90
CA TYR A 30 14.82 2.79 15.61
C TYR A 30 14.52 3.95 14.65
N THR A 31 13.59 4.82 15.05
CA THR A 31 13.29 6.09 14.36
C THR A 31 13.71 7.27 15.22
N PHE A 32 14.51 8.16 14.66
CA PHE A 32 14.97 9.37 15.33
C PHE A 32 14.33 10.61 14.72
N PHE A 33 13.77 11.46 15.56
CA PHE A 33 13.28 12.77 15.17
C PHE A 33 14.33 13.81 15.52
N ALA A 34 14.75 14.58 14.52
CA ALA A 34 15.70 15.67 14.69
C ALA A 34 15.07 17.00 14.26
N PRO A 35 15.45 18.13 14.89
CA PRO A 35 15.01 19.43 14.43
C PRO A 35 15.56 19.72 13.02
N ALA A 36 14.85 20.56 12.26
CA ALA A 36 15.15 20.82 10.85
C ALA A 36 16.56 21.42 10.62
N ASP A 37 17.09 22.14 11.59
CA ASP A 37 18.45 22.71 11.57
C ASP A 37 19.55 21.66 11.76
N GLY A 38 19.20 20.49 12.29
CA GLY A 38 20.12 19.36 12.44
C GLY A 38 20.25 18.48 11.18
N VAL A 39 19.50 18.76 10.11
CA VAL A 39 19.50 17.98 8.86
C VAL A 39 20.12 18.80 7.74
N THR A 40 21.23 18.29 7.19
CA THR A 40 21.89 18.88 6.02
C THR A 40 21.34 18.24 4.74
N GLY A 41 20.48 18.94 4.04
CA GLY A 41 19.94 18.48 2.76
C GLY A 41 18.66 19.23 2.37
N THR A 42 18.47 19.40 1.07
CA THR A 42 17.30 20.09 0.51
C THR A 42 16.24 19.13 -0.03
N LEU A 43 16.51 17.83 -0.02
CA LEU A 43 15.62 16.81 -0.56
C LEU A 43 14.77 16.20 0.55
N CYS A 44 13.46 16.41 0.47
CA CYS A 44 12.48 15.70 1.28
C CYS A 44 12.07 14.42 0.54
N THR A 45 12.11 13.29 1.23
CA THR A 45 11.69 11.97 0.68
C THR A 45 10.19 11.75 0.78
N SER A 46 9.53 12.41 1.75
CA SER A 46 8.09 12.33 1.96
C SER A 46 7.54 13.66 2.48
N ALA A 47 6.25 13.89 2.27
CA ALA A 47 5.51 14.99 2.85
C ALA A 47 4.23 14.44 3.52
N THR A 48 4.06 14.74 4.80
CA THR A 48 2.84 14.41 5.54
C THR A 48 1.88 15.59 5.49
N LEU A 49 0.63 15.32 5.14
CA LEU A 49 -0.39 16.34 4.94
C LEU A 49 -1.51 16.20 5.98
N LEU A 50 -1.98 17.35 6.50
CA LEU A 50 -3.21 17.44 7.27
C LEU A 50 -4.32 17.94 6.36
N VAL A 51 -5.39 17.14 6.22
CA VAL A 51 -6.54 17.49 5.40
C VAL A 51 -7.48 18.37 6.20
N LYS A 52 -7.83 19.53 5.63
CA LYS A 52 -8.75 20.46 6.27
C LYS A 52 -10.15 19.83 6.42
N GLY A 53 -10.67 19.85 7.62
CA GLY A 53 -11.97 19.25 7.95
C GLY A 53 -11.86 17.82 8.48
N ALA A 54 -10.86 17.06 8.11
CA ALA A 54 -10.72 15.67 8.54
C ALA A 54 -10.56 15.50 10.07
N ALA A 55 -9.98 16.47 10.75
CA ALA A 55 -9.81 16.42 12.21
C ALA A 55 -11.13 16.55 13.00
N ALA A 56 -12.21 17.02 12.36
CA ALA A 56 -13.54 17.14 12.97
C ALA A 56 -14.36 15.84 12.82
N GLU A 57 -13.91 14.93 11.96
CA GLU A 57 -14.57 13.66 11.69
C GLU A 57 -13.93 12.54 12.51
N SER A 58 -14.73 11.51 12.81
CA SER A 58 -14.20 10.31 13.45
C SER A 58 -13.31 9.55 12.46
N THR A 59 -12.12 9.16 12.89
CA THR A 59 -11.06 8.60 12.03
C THR A 59 -11.47 7.30 11.31
N PHE A 60 -12.42 6.55 11.87
CA PHE A 60 -12.89 5.28 11.30
C PHE A 60 -14.24 5.39 10.58
N ASP A 61 -14.82 6.59 10.53
CA ASP A 61 -16.08 6.82 9.85
C ASP A 61 -15.87 7.03 8.34
N GLU A 62 -16.86 6.65 7.57
CA GLU A 62 -16.91 6.84 6.12
C GLU A 62 -16.80 8.32 5.70
N SER A 63 -17.29 9.25 6.55
CA SER A 63 -17.16 10.70 6.34
C SER A 63 -15.70 11.16 6.32
N TYR A 64 -14.87 10.63 7.24
CA TYR A 64 -13.43 10.89 7.27
C TYR A 64 -12.76 10.36 6.01
N GLU A 65 -13.04 9.11 5.64
CA GLU A 65 -12.47 8.47 4.46
C GLU A 65 -12.80 9.26 3.19
N ASN A 66 -14.05 9.65 3.03
CA ASN A 66 -14.49 10.45 1.87
C ASN A 66 -13.79 11.81 1.81
N THR A 67 -13.61 12.47 2.96
CA THR A 67 -12.92 13.77 3.04
C THR A 67 -11.44 13.63 2.65
N VAL A 68 -10.76 12.59 3.13
CA VAL A 68 -9.37 12.33 2.79
C VAL A 68 -9.24 11.88 1.34
N LYS A 69 -10.10 10.99 0.87
CA LYS A 69 -10.11 10.45 -0.50
C LYS A 69 -10.27 11.56 -1.55
N GLN A 70 -11.12 12.53 -1.34
CA GLN A 70 -11.26 13.68 -2.26
C GLN A 70 -9.93 14.42 -2.49
N VAL A 71 -9.13 14.57 -1.43
CA VAL A 71 -7.83 15.24 -1.54
C VAL A 71 -6.80 14.31 -2.18
N THR A 72 -6.81 13.03 -1.79
CA THR A 72 -5.93 12.00 -2.36
C THR A 72 -6.15 11.85 -3.86
N ASP A 73 -7.40 11.72 -4.31
CA ASP A 73 -7.78 11.60 -5.72
C ASP A 73 -7.36 12.84 -6.53
N ARG A 74 -7.49 14.03 -5.94
CA ARG A 74 -7.04 15.29 -6.58
C ARG A 74 -5.52 15.33 -6.72
N ILE A 75 -4.78 14.89 -5.71
CA ILE A 75 -3.32 14.85 -5.74
C ILE A 75 -2.88 13.82 -6.77
N ASP A 76 -3.45 12.63 -6.76
CA ASP A 76 -3.08 11.53 -7.65
C ASP A 76 -3.43 11.83 -9.10
N GLY A 77 -4.60 12.38 -9.36
CA GLY A 77 -5.11 12.67 -10.72
C GLY A 77 -4.41 13.84 -11.42
N THR A 78 -4.11 14.92 -10.71
CA THR A 78 -3.58 16.15 -11.33
C THR A 78 -2.20 16.53 -10.81
N VAL A 79 -2.06 16.71 -9.49
CA VAL A 79 -0.84 17.29 -8.91
C VAL A 79 0.36 16.37 -9.10
N LYS A 80 0.19 15.07 -8.91
CA LYS A 80 1.22 14.04 -9.04
C LYS A 80 1.85 14.08 -10.43
N THR A 81 1.03 13.97 -11.46
CA THR A 81 1.50 13.93 -12.86
C THR A 81 2.27 15.18 -13.26
N ASP A 82 1.75 16.34 -12.90
CA ASP A 82 2.37 17.62 -13.25
C ASP A 82 3.69 17.82 -12.51
N ARG A 83 3.72 17.48 -11.22
CA ARG A 83 4.94 17.64 -10.40
C ARG A 83 6.00 16.60 -10.71
N GLN A 84 5.63 15.37 -11.06
CA GLN A 84 6.57 14.36 -11.53
C GLN A 84 7.26 14.80 -12.82
N LYS A 85 6.49 15.33 -13.81
CA LYS A 85 7.03 15.87 -15.05
C LYS A 85 7.93 17.08 -14.79
N ALA A 86 7.47 18.03 -13.99
CA ALA A 86 8.23 19.21 -13.63
C ALA A 86 9.56 18.84 -12.94
N ARG A 87 9.54 17.92 -11.98
CA ARG A 87 10.75 17.48 -11.28
C ARG A 87 11.75 16.78 -12.20
N ARG A 88 11.26 15.92 -13.09
CA ARG A 88 12.13 15.30 -14.09
C ARG A 88 12.79 16.35 -14.98
N GLN A 89 12.02 17.35 -15.42
CA GLN A 89 12.56 18.45 -16.23
C GLN A 89 13.60 19.27 -15.47
N GLU A 90 13.34 19.62 -14.21
CA GLU A 90 14.32 20.31 -13.34
C GLU A 90 15.66 19.55 -13.22
N LEU A 91 15.59 18.22 -13.07
CA LEU A 91 16.78 17.38 -12.98
C LEU A 91 17.54 17.31 -14.31
N LEU A 92 16.82 17.20 -15.43
CA LEU A 92 17.40 17.24 -16.77
C LEU A 92 18.07 18.60 -17.04
N ASP A 93 17.40 19.70 -16.70
CA ASP A 93 17.90 21.05 -16.91
C ASP A 93 19.15 21.30 -16.05
N ALA A 94 19.16 20.84 -14.79
CA ALA A 94 20.33 20.93 -13.91
C ALA A 94 21.52 20.11 -14.43
N GLY A 95 21.26 18.91 -14.96
CA GLY A 95 22.29 18.09 -15.59
C GLY A 95 22.82 18.71 -16.88
N ASN A 96 21.93 19.21 -17.74
CA ASN A 96 22.30 19.88 -18.99
C ASN A 96 23.13 21.15 -18.75
N ARG A 97 22.81 21.91 -17.71
CA ARG A 97 23.66 23.08 -17.30
C ARG A 97 25.07 22.64 -16.94
N LYS A 98 25.26 21.60 -16.14
CA LYS A 98 26.58 21.07 -15.80
C LYS A 98 27.35 20.61 -17.04
N ILE A 99 26.71 20.01 -18.01
CA ILE A 99 27.33 19.59 -19.27
C ILE A 99 27.69 20.80 -20.11
N ALA A 100 26.81 21.82 -20.19
CA ALA A 100 27.09 23.08 -20.89
C ALA A 100 28.28 23.83 -20.27
N ASP A 101 28.36 23.92 -18.95
CA ASP A 101 29.48 24.52 -18.23
C ASP A 101 30.79 23.77 -18.49
N ALA A 102 30.78 22.46 -18.45
CA ALA A 102 31.93 21.62 -18.77
C ALA A 102 32.37 21.77 -20.24
N ARG A 103 31.42 21.93 -21.17
CA ARG A 103 31.71 22.20 -22.58
C ARG A 103 32.37 23.58 -22.76
N ALA A 104 31.81 24.63 -22.13
CA ALA A 104 32.37 25.97 -22.19
C ALA A 104 33.79 26.03 -21.61
N GLU A 105 34.06 25.33 -20.52
CA GLU A 105 35.42 25.24 -19.95
C GLU A 105 36.38 24.49 -20.87
N ALA A 106 35.93 23.39 -21.49
CA ALA A 106 36.74 22.65 -22.46
C ALA A 106 37.05 23.49 -23.71
N ASP A 107 36.04 24.18 -24.27
CA ASP A 107 36.18 25.05 -25.44
C ASP A 107 37.18 26.18 -25.15
N LYS A 108 37.14 26.77 -23.97
CA LYS A 108 38.13 27.77 -23.54
C LYS A 108 39.53 27.20 -23.51
N LYS A 109 39.75 26.04 -22.90
CA LYS A 109 41.07 25.37 -22.84
C LYS A 109 41.59 25.04 -24.25
N PHE A 110 40.70 24.62 -25.14
CA PHE A 110 41.07 24.32 -26.54
C PHE A 110 41.38 25.59 -27.32
N ALA A 111 40.66 26.70 -27.09
CA ALA A 111 40.96 27.98 -27.70
C ALA A 111 42.31 28.52 -27.24
N ASP A 112 42.63 28.44 -25.94
CA ASP A 112 43.91 28.84 -25.40
C ASP A 112 45.07 28.00 -25.97
N ALA A 113 44.88 26.66 -26.05
CA ALA A 113 45.87 25.76 -26.64
C ALA A 113 46.08 26.02 -28.15
N GLN A 114 45.00 26.27 -28.90
CA GLN A 114 45.07 26.62 -30.32
C GLN A 114 45.83 27.93 -30.53
N SER A 115 45.56 28.95 -29.68
CA SER A 115 46.26 30.22 -29.74
C SER A 115 47.76 30.06 -29.53
N GLN A 116 48.19 29.17 -28.62
CA GLN A 116 49.61 28.87 -28.40
C GLN A 116 50.23 28.16 -29.60
N ILE A 117 49.54 27.19 -30.21
CA ILE A 117 50.01 26.53 -31.43
C ILE A 117 50.14 27.54 -32.57
N ASP A 118 49.17 28.42 -32.75
CA ASP A 118 49.17 29.43 -33.81
C ASP A 118 50.31 30.46 -33.59
N ALA A 119 50.57 30.89 -32.34
CA ALA A 119 51.68 31.73 -32.01
C ALA A 119 53.05 31.08 -32.30
N ASN A 120 53.19 29.81 -31.90
CA ASN A 120 54.40 29.04 -32.20
C ASN A 120 54.58 28.82 -33.72
N ARG A 121 53.48 28.60 -34.45
CA ARG A 121 53.51 28.48 -35.91
C ARG A 121 53.91 29.79 -36.58
N GLN A 122 53.44 30.92 -36.08
CA GLN A 122 53.87 32.24 -36.57
C GLN A 122 55.37 32.47 -36.31
N GLN A 123 55.89 32.15 -35.13
CA GLN A 123 57.30 32.25 -34.83
C GLN A 123 58.14 31.36 -35.75
N PHE A 124 57.71 30.12 -35.92
CA PHE A 124 58.35 29.19 -36.86
C PHE A 124 58.35 29.72 -38.29
N ASN A 125 57.24 30.24 -38.77
CA ASN A 125 57.15 30.84 -40.10
C ASN A 125 58.08 32.07 -40.25
N GLN A 126 58.15 32.94 -39.22
CA GLN A 126 59.06 34.09 -39.20
C GLN A 126 60.54 33.68 -39.28
N GLN A 127 60.91 32.62 -38.53
CA GLN A 127 62.27 32.06 -38.60
C GLN A 127 62.60 31.51 -39.98
N VAL A 128 61.69 30.76 -40.55
CA VAL A 128 61.87 30.21 -41.92
C VAL A 128 61.95 31.32 -42.93
N ASP A 129 61.14 32.38 -42.84
CA ASP A 129 61.11 33.54 -43.74
C ASP A 129 62.43 34.39 -43.63
N GLN A 130 62.96 34.48 -42.40
CA GLN A 130 64.29 35.13 -42.21
C GLN A 130 65.38 34.32 -42.92
N ILE A 131 65.39 33.03 -42.79
CA ILE A 131 66.38 32.15 -43.47
C ILE A 131 66.19 32.24 -44.98
N VAL A 132 64.97 32.16 -45.48
CA VAL A 132 64.63 32.33 -46.92
C VAL A 132 65.16 33.66 -47.42
N SER A 133 64.95 34.78 -46.70
CA SER A 133 65.39 36.12 -47.09
C SER A 133 66.90 36.25 -47.08
N MET A 134 67.62 35.65 -46.09
CA MET A 134 69.10 35.64 -46.05
C MET A 134 69.66 34.79 -47.22
N GLN A 135 69.08 33.63 -47.52
CA GLN A 135 69.55 32.82 -48.66
C GLN A 135 69.29 33.46 -50.01
N ALA A 136 68.11 34.11 -50.14
CA ALA A 136 67.78 34.85 -51.34
C ALA A 136 68.68 36.03 -51.55
N GLY A 137 69.04 36.74 -50.43
CA GLY A 137 70.01 37.82 -50.45
C GLY A 137 71.42 37.40 -50.81
N ALA A 138 71.87 36.23 -50.25
CA ALA A 138 73.14 35.61 -50.58
C ALA A 138 73.25 35.11 -52.02
N ALA A 139 72.14 34.53 -52.54
CA ALA A 139 72.04 34.11 -53.94
C ALA A 139 72.12 35.31 -54.90
N ALA A 140 71.44 36.42 -54.56
CA ALA A 140 71.47 37.68 -55.32
C ALA A 140 72.87 38.34 -55.26
N ALA A 141 73.54 38.28 -54.08
CA ALA A 141 74.91 38.78 -53.93
C ALA A 141 75.90 37.90 -54.72
N ASN A 142 75.77 36.59 -54.71
CA ASN A 142 76.62 35.68 -55.49
C ASN A 142 76.33 35.78 -57.02
N ALA A 143 75.10 36.01 -57.44
CA ALA A 143 74.80 36.33 -58.82
C ALA A 143 75.34 37.65 -59.26
N GLY A 144 75.35 38.69 -58.37
CA GLY A 144 76.00 39.97 -58.58
C GLY A 144 77.51 39.91 -58.62
N ALA A 145 78.12 39.04 -57.76
CA ALA A 145 79.57 38.77 -57.75
C ALA A 145 80.02 37.96 -58.97
N ALA A 146 79.20 37.02 -59.44
CA ALA A 146 79.46 36.25 -60.67
C ALA A 146 79.26 37.12 -61.93
N ALA A 147 78.37 38.10 -61.91
CA ALA A 147 78.23 39.09 -62.95
C ALA A 147 79.41 40.11 -62.97
N ALA A 148 80.09 40.33 -61.80
CA ALA A 148 81.23 41.21 -61.69
C ALA A 148 82.59 40.56 -62.05
N ALA A 149 82.64 39.22 -62.13
CA ALA A 149 83.86 38.44 -62.30
C ALA A 149 84.13 37.87 -63.72
N GLY A 150 83.44 38.34 -64.74
CA GLY A 150 83.91 37.91 -66.06
C GLY A 150 82.85 37.87 -67.15
N ALA A 151 82.80 38.93 -67.91
CA ALA A 151 82.77 38.93 -69.39
C ALA A 151 82.66 40.35 -69.91
N PRO A 152 83.59 40.81 -70.76
CA PRO A 152 83.41 42.05 -71.49
C PRO A 152 82.56 41.73 -72.75
N ASN A 153 81.33 42.05 -72.77
CA ASN A 153 80.46 42.35 -73.92
C ASN A 153 78.98 42.08 -73.65
N ALA A 154 78.35 42.91 -72.95
CA ALA A 154 76.91 43.09 -73.03
C ALA A 154 76.46 44.39 -72.32
N ALA A 155 77.19 45.49 -72.69
CA ALA A 155 76.72 46.82 -72.35
C ALA A 155 75.95 47.41 -73.50
N ALA A 156 74.71 46.95 -73.71
CA ALA A 156 73.69 47.63 -74.50
C ALA A 156 72.34 47.00 -74.38
N ALA A 157 71.75 46.98 -73.23
CA ALA A 157 70.31 46.86 -73.05
C ALA A 157 69.97 46.92 -71.55
N ALA A 158 70.38 47.97 -70.87
CA ALA A 158 69.87 48.25 -69.52
C ALA A 158 69.41 49.68 -69.45
N GLY A 159 68.37 49.99 -70.12
CA GLY A 159 67.47 51.06 -69.79
C GLY A 159 66.50 50.63 -68.77
N THR A 160 66.50 51.38 -67.64
CA THR A 160 65.37 51.53 -66.76
C THR A 160 64.98 50.40 -65.80
N ASN A 161 65.18 50.71 -64.53
CA ASN A 161 64.43 50.21 -63.41
C ASN A 161 64.07 48.68 -63.45
N ALA A 162 64.95 47.88 -62.99
CA ALA A 162 64.66 46.56 -62.52
C ALA A 162 64.04 46.68 -61.11
N PRO A 163 62.77 46.34 -60.96
CA PRO A 163 62.25 46.14 -59.62
C PRO A 163 62.99 44.93 -59.05
N ASN A 164 63.35 45.04 -57.78
CA ASN A 164 63.82 43.96 -56.93
C ASN A 164 63.04 42.65 -57.31
N PRO A 165 63.73 41.53 -57.65
CA PRO A 165 63.02 40.35 -58.07
C PRO A 165 62.22 39.90 -56.89
N GLN A 166 60.94 40.26 -56.91
CA GLN A 166 59.94 39.58 -56.08
C GLN A 166 59.96 38.11 -56.52
N LEU A 167 60.61 37.30 -55.69
CA LEU A 167 60.52 35.85 -55.83
C LEU A 167 59.01 35.51 -55.92
N ASP A 168 58.66 34.89 -57.03
CA ASP A 168 57.32 34.37 -57.27
C ASP A 168 56.88 33.48 -56.07
N GLU A 169 55.66 33.57 -55.62
CA GLU A 169 55.12 32.90 -54.43
C GLU A 169 55.43 31.40 -54.45
N THR A 170 55.35 30.75 -55.60
CA THR A 170 55.69 29.36 -55.84
C THR A 170 57.19 29.06 -55.59
N THR A 171 58.08 29.97 -56.03
CA THR A 171 59.54 29.86 -55.77
C THR A 171 59.85 30.03 -54.31
N ARG A 172 59.16 30.92 -53.64
CA ARG A 172 59.26 31.14 -52.18
C ARG A 172 58.79 29.93 -51.38
N GLU A 173 57.69 29.31 -51.72
CA GLU A 173 57.23 28.08 -51.08
C GLU A 173 58.17 26.90 -51.29
N THR A 174 58.68 26.72 -52.51
CA THR A 174 59.66 25.68 -52.82
C THR A 174 60.95 25.87 -52.03
N MET A 175 61.44 27.14 -51.90
CA MET A 175 62.59 27.48 -51.03
C MET A 175 62.31 27.19 -49.57
N ARG A 176 61.12 27.52 -49.09
CA ARG A 176 60.69 27.21 -47.70
C ARG A 176 60.73 25.72 -47.39
N GLU A 177 60.16 24.92 -48.27
CA GLU A 177 60.16 23.46 -48.12
C GLU A 177 61.59 22.90 -48.17
N THR A 178 62.43 23.39 -49.09
CA THR A 178 63.82 22.94 -49.22
C THR A 178 64.64 23.32 -47.96
N ILE A 179 64.46 24.51 -47.44
CA ILE A 179 65.10 24.96 -46.20
C ILE A 179 64.68 24.17 -44.99
N ILE A 180 63.37 23.87 -44.88
CA ILE A 180 62.84 23.06 -43.80
C ILE A 180 63.40 21.64 -43.88
N ALA A 181 63.47 21.06 -45.09
CA ALA A 181 63.98 19.71 -45.31
C ALA A 181 65.53 19.61 -45.09
N ALA A 182 66.27 20.68 -45.39
CA ALA A 182 67.74 20.77 -45.21
C ALA A 182 68.16 20.99 -43.74
N SER A 183 67.26 21.45 -42.89
CA SER A 183 67.55 21.75 -41.48
C SER A 183 66.82 20.73 -40.56
N PRO A 184 67.53 19.84 -39.87
CA PRO A 184 66.97 18.88 -38.97
C PRO A 184 66.14 19.55 -37.85
N GLU A 185 66.60 20.69 -37.35
CA GLU A 185 65.93 21.45 -36.29
C GLU A 185 64.56 22.01 -36.72
N LEU A 186 64.50 22.57 -37.98
CA LEU A 186 63.24 23.08 -38.52
C LEU A 186 62.26 21.92 -38.86
N THR A 187 62.78 20.82 -39.38
CA THR A 187 61.95 19.62 -39.61
C THR A 187 61.36 19.11 -38.30
N GLN A 188 62.16 19.05 -37.25
CA GLN A 188 61.70 18.62 -35.93
C GLN A 188 60.66 19.62 -35.33
N ALA A 189 60.90 20.91 -35.46
CA ALA A 189 59.94 21.93 -34.99
C ALA A 189 58.60 21.87 -35.74
N LYS A 190 58.64 21.66 -37.08
CA LYS A 190 57.42 21.45 -37.88
C LYS A 190 56.68 20.23 -37.44
N GLN A 191 57.38 19.08 -37.28
CA GLN A 191 56.77 17.84 -36.80
C GLN A 191 56.15 18.01 -35.42
N GLN A 192 56.76 18.70 -34.49
CA GLN A 192 56.22 18.96 -33.17
C GLN A 192 54.94 19.84 -33.23
N LEU A 193 54.89 20.85 -34.09
CA LEU A 193 53.71 21.66 -34.31
C LEU A 193 52.56 20.86 -34.91
N ASP A 194 52.86 20.04 -35.92
CA ASP A 194 51.83 19.19 -36.55
C ASP A 194 51.33 18.10 -35.59
N GLN A 195 52.21 17.54 -34.78
CA GLN A 195 51.84 16.59 -33.71
C GLN A 195 50.96 17.28 -32.63
N ALA A 196 51.32 18.48 -32.19
CA ALA A 196 50.56 19.24 -31.21
C ALA A 196 49.15 19.57 -31.75
N GLN A 197 49.04 19.95 -33.02
CA GLN A 197 47.76 20.21 -33.67
C GLN A 197 46.92 18.92 -33.78
N SER A 198 47.52 17.81 -34.16
CA SER A 198 46.81 16.51 -34.24
C SER A 198 46.33 16.07 -32.86
N GLN A 199 47.17 16.15 -31.83
CA GLN A 199 46.79 15.82 -30.46
C GLN A 199 45.66 16.72 -29.96
N LEU A 200 45.69 18.02 -30.24
CA LEU A 200 44.61 18.93 -29.86
C LEU A 200 43.30 18.57 -30.55
N ASN A 201 43.34 18.22 -31.84
CA ASN A 201 42.14 17.78 -32.58
C ASN A 201 41.59 16.47 -32.05
N GLU A 202 42.43 15.48 -31.71
CA GLU A 202 42.05 14.22 -31.12
C GLU A 202 41.45 14.41 -29.73
N GLN A 203 42.06 15.26 -28.88
CA GLN A 203 41.50 15.59 -27.56
C GLN A 203 40.16 16.29 -27.67
N LYS A 204 40.00 17.19 -28.64
CA LYS A 204 38.75 17.88 -28.90
C LYS A 204 37.65 16.92 -29.30
N ALA A 205 37.95 16.01 -30.24
CA ALA A 205 37.02 14.98 -30.70
C ALA A 205 36.63 14.01 -29.57
N SER A 206 37.60 13.54 -28.77
CA SER A 206 37.35 12.62 -27.67
C SER A 206 36.54 13.26 -26.53
N THR A 207 36.82 14.53 -26.23
CA THR A 207 36.07 15.31 -25.24
C THR A 207 34.62 15.51 -25.69
N GLU A 208 34.40 15.87 -26.96
CA GLU A 208 33.06 16.03 -27.50
C GLU A 208 32.27 14.73 -27.51
N GLN A 209 32.92 13.62 -27.83
CA GLN A 209 32.30 12.29 -27.74
C GLN A 209 31.94 11.95 -26.29
N THR A 210 32.82 12.23 -25.34
CA THR A 210 32.56 12.01 -23.91
C THR A 210 31.38 12.83 -23.42
N LEU A 211 31.30 14.11 -23.82
CA LEU A 211 30.17 14.98 -23.45
C LEU A 211 28.85 14.51 -24.06
N LYS A 212 28.85 14.03 -25.30
CA LYS A 212 27.66 13.44 -25.94
C LYS A 212 27.23 12.15 -25.24
N THR A 213 28.17 11.31 -24.85
CA THR A 213 27.88 10.09 -24.10
C THR A 213 27.25 10.43 -22.76
N LYS A 214 27.82 11.39 -22.02
CA LYS A 214 27.25 11.87 -20.75
C LYS A 214 25.87 12.51 -20.89
N GLU A 215 25.61 13.21 -22.01
CA GLU A 215 24.27 13.75 -22.30
C GLU A 215 23.24 12.64 -22.52
N ASN A 216 23.63 11.58 -23.23
CA ASN A 216 22.76 10.42 -23.43
C ASN A 216 22.55 9.63 -22.14
N GLU A 217 23.61 9.41 -21.37
CA GLU A 217 23.52 8.78 -20.05
C GLU A 217 22.62 9.57 -19.11
N LEU A 218 22.69 10.90 -19.11
CA LEU A 218 21.81 11.75 -18.31
C LEU A 218 20.34 11.52 -18.65
N LYS A 219 20.01 11.41 -19.94
CA LYS A 219 18.61 11.16 -20.39
C LYS A 219 18.10 9.79 -19.99
N THR A 220 18.98 8.79 -19.94
CA THR A 220 18.62 7.40 -19.63
C THR A 220 18.74 7.08 -18.13
N SER A 221 19.68 7.72 -17.41
CA SER A 221 19.93 7.44 -15.99
C SER A 221 18.97 8.14 -15.04
N ILE A 222 18.27 9.21 -15.48
CA ILE A 222 17.25 9.85 -14.65
C ILE A 222 15.98 9.00 -14.69
N PRO A 223 15.70 8.21 -13.64
CA PRO A 223 14.49 7.39 -13.59
C PRO A 223 13.25 8.29 -13.58
N GLN A 224 12.13 7.74 -13.98
CA GLN A 224 10.87 8.45 -13.81
C GLN A 224 10.63 8.68 -12.32
N VAL A 225 10.46 9.94 -11.95
CA VAL A 225 10.12 10.30 -10.56
C VAL A 225 8.73 9.76 -10.29
N ARG A 226 8.59 8.84 -9.35
CA ARG A 226 7.30 8.27 -8.95
C ARG A 226 6.91 8.84 -7.59
N TRP A 227 5.68 9.36 -7.51
CA TRP A 227 5.06 9.76 -6.27
C TRP A 227 4.08 8.67 -5.84
N TYR A 228 4.11 8.33 -4.58
CA TYR A 228 3.14 7.44 -3.97
C TYR A 228 2.28 8.29 -3.05
N VAL A 229 0.99 8.31 -3.32
CA VAL A 229 0.01 9.00 -2.49
C VAL A 229 -0.63 7.93 -1.64
N GLN A 230 -0.46 8.04 -0.33
CA GLN A 230 -0.93 7.03 0.61
C GLN A 230 -1.73 7.73 1.70
N ASP A 231 -2.82 7.12 2.08
CA ASP A 231 -3.64 7.48 3.22
C ASP A 231 -3.30 6.62 4.45
N ARG A 232 -4.05 6.77 5.53
CA ARG A 232 -3.84 5.95 6.73
C ARG A 232 -4.16 4.48 6.52
N GLN A 233 -5.02 4.14 5.55
CA GLN A 233 -5.39 2.75 5.27
C GLN A 233 -4.22 1.95 4.69
N SER A 234 -3.28 2.64 4.03
CA SER A 234 -2.05 2.04 3.52
C SER A 234 -1.07 1.62 4.64
N LEU A 235 -1.32 2.07 5.88
CA LEU A 235 -0.53 1.67 7.06
C LEU A 235 -1.07 0.36 7.60
N GLY A 236 -0.26 -0.69 7.60
CA GLY A 236 -0.67 -2.04 8.02
C GLY A 236 -1.29 -2.08 9.44
N GLY A 237 -0.72 -1.35 10.41
CA GLY A 237 -1.27 -1.27 11.75
C GLY A 237 -2.65 -0.58 11.82
N PHE A 238 -2.86 0.45 11.00
CA PHE A 238 -4.15 1.13 10.94
C PHE A 238 -5.23 0.27 10.28
N SER A 239 -4.93 -0.36 9.15
CA SER A 239 -5.86 -1.24 8.44
C SER A 239 -6.21 -2.47 9.27
N ALA A 240 -5.25 -3.06 10.00
CA ALA A 240 -5.50 -4.15 10.93
C ALA A 240 -6.45 -3.72 12.06
N LEU A 241 -6.18 -2.59 12.72
CA LEU A 241 -7.05 -2.07 13.77
C LEU A 241 -8.46 -1.79 13.24
N LYS A 242 -8.58 -1.19 12.05
CA LYS A 242 -9.88 -0.95 11.43
C LYS A 242 -10.64 -2.26 11.18
N SER A 243 -9.97 -3.26 10.61
CA SER A 243 -10.57 -4.58 10.36
C SER A 243 -11.04 -5.26 11.64
N ASP A 244 -10.27 -5.14 12.73
CA ASP A 244 -10.66 -5.68 14.03
C ASP A 244 -11.87 -4.93 14.61
N LEU A 245 -11.90 -3.60 14.50
CA LEU A 245 -13.04 -2.78 14.93
C LEU A 245 -14.30 -3.08 14.13
N ASP A 246 -14.21 -3.21 12.80
CA ASP A 246 -15.33 -3.58 11.91
C ASP A 246 -15.87 -4.98 12.26
N SER A 247 -14.99 -5.91 12.59
CA SER A 247 -15.36 -7.26 13.04
C SER A 247 -16.10 -7.20 14.39
N ILE A 248 -15.60 -6.43 15.35
CA ILE A 248 -16.26 -6.21 16.64
C ILE A 248 -17.63 -5.52 16.44
N GLN A 249 -17.72 -4.53 15.58
CA GLN A 249 -18.98 -3.85 15.26
C GLN A 249 -20.00 -4.79 14.62
N SER A 250 -19.58 -5.64 13.71
CA SER A 250 -20.44 -6.64 13.07
C SER A 250 -21.01 -7.63 14.08
N LEU A 251 -20.18 -8.10 15.01
CA LEU A 251 -20.63 -8.91 16.14
C LEU A 251 -21.57 -8.12 17.06
N GLY A 252 -21.23 -6.86 17.36
CA GLY A 252 -22.05 -5.95 18.17
C GLY A 252 -23.44 -5.69 17.58
N ASN A 253 -23.61 -5.76 16.28
CA ASN A 253 -24.90 -5.59 15.62
C ASN A 253 -25.71 -6.89 15.57
N ALA A 254 -25.07 -8.05 15.38
CA ALA A 254 -25.76 -9.34 15.23
C ALA A 254 -26.23 -9.92 16.57
N PHE A 255 -25.41 -9.90 17.60
CA PHE A 255 -25.73 -10.55 18.88
C PHE A 255 -26.94 -9.94 19.61
N PRO A 256 -27.14 -8.60 19.69
CA PRO A 256 -28.29 -8.03 20.37
C PRO A 256 -29.63 -8.48 19.81
N ILE A 257 -29.73 -8.71 18.50
CA ILE A 257 -30.96 -9.20 17.84
C ILE A 257 -31.31 -10.60 18.35
N VAL A 258 -30.32 -11.49 18.41
CA VAL A 258 -30.52 -12.86 18.91
C VAL A 258 -30.87 -12.85 20.41
N PHE A 259 -30.16 -12.07 21.21
CA PHE A 259 -30.46 -11.91 22.64
C PHE A 259 -31.86 -11.35 22.88
N LEU A 260 -32.27 -10.34 22.14
CA LEU A 260 -33.62 -9.77 22.22
C LEU A 260 -34.70 -10.84 21.92
N LEU A 261 -34.50 -11.62 20.85
CA LEU A 261 -35.45 -12.68 20.47
C LEU A 261 -35.56 -13.75 21.58
N VAL A 262 -34.44 -14.21 22.11
CA VAL A 262 -34.39 -15.18 23.21
C VAL A 262 -35.09 -14.63 24.45
N ALA A 263 -34.78 -13.38 24.80
CA ALA A 263 -35.35 -12.73 25.99
C ALA A 263 -36.88 -12.52 25.86
N VAL A 264 -37.37 -12.11 24.70
CA VAL A 264 -38.81 -11.98 24.44
C VAL A 264 -39.50 -13.36 24.55
N MET A 265 -38.90 -14.42 24.00
CA MET A 265 -39.44 -15.77 24.11
C MET A 265 -39.46 -16.28 25.55
N MET A 266 -38.38 -16.04 26.31
CA MET A 266 -38.35 -16.44 27.74
C MET A 266 -39.35 -15.64 28.56
N SER A 267 -39.43 -14.32 28.32
CA SER A 267 -40.40 -13.45 28.97
C SER A 267 -41.84 -13.86 28.65
N LEU A 268 -42.13 -14.16 27.38
CA LEU A 268 -43.45 -14.65 26.95
C LEU A 268 -43.81 -15.97 27.69
N THR A 269 -42.88 -16.89 27.83
CA THR A 269 -43.08 -18.15 28.54
C THR A 269 -43.37 -17.90 30.02
N ALA A 270 -42.59 -17.05 30.69
CA ALA A 270 -42.78 -16.72 32.09
C ALA A 270 -44.11 -16.00 32.36
N MET A 271 -44.44 -14.99 31.54
CA MET A 271 -45.71 -14.25 31.67
C MET A 271 -46.93 -15.11 31.34
N ALA A 272 -46.88 -15.92 30.30
CA ALA A 272 -47.96 -16.84 29.98
C ALA A 272 -48.22 -17.81 31.13
N ARG A 273 -47.18 -18.31 31.78
CA ARG A 273 -47.30 -19.17 32.95
C ARG A 273 -47.91 -18.44 34.14
N MET A 274 -47.41 -17.22 34.47
CA MET A 274 -47.92 -16.41 35.58
C MET A 274 -49.37 -16.07 35.39
N VAL A 275 -49.76 -15.64 34.18
CA VAL A 275 -51.18 -15.34 33.84
C VAL A 275 -52.06 -16.59 33.89
N GLU A 276 -51.53 -17.75 33.51
CA GLU A 276 -52.27 -19.02 33.58
C GLU A 276 -52.42 -19.52 35.02
N GLU A 277 -51.47 -19.34 35.90
CA GLU A 277 -51.51 -19.68 37.33
C GLU A 277 -52.52 -18.78 38.05
N ASP A 278 -52.57 -17.49 37.76
CA ASP A 278 -53.47 -16.51 38.33
C ASP A 278 -54.87 -16.46 37.67
N ARG A 279 -55.20 -17.42 36.78
CA ARG A 279 -56.39 -17.40 35.96
C ARG A 279 -57.67 -17.31 36.76
N SER A 280 -57.80 -18.02 37.89
CA SER A 280 -58.96 -17.97 38.76
C SER A 280 -59.16 -16.58 39.40
N LEU A 281 -58.06 -15.96 39.79
CA LEU A 281 -57.99 -14.64 40.38
C LEU A 281 -58.38 -13.55 39.36
N ILE A 282 -57.90 -13.69 38.11
CA ILE A 282 -58.29 -12.84 36.98
C ILE A 282 -59.79 -12.97 36.72
N GLY A 283 -60.33 -14.19 36.73
CA GLY A 283 -61.76 -14.46 36.56
C GLY A 283 -62.60 -13.78 37.65
N THR A 284 -62.16 -13.82 38.91
CA THR A 284 -62.79 -13.14 40.03
C THR A 284 -62.81 -11.64 39.86
N TYR A 285 -61.71 -11.00 39.53
CA TYR A 285 -61.64 -9.55 39.33
C TYR A 285 -62.52 -9.09 38.15
N VAL A 286 -62.47 -9.79 37.02
CA VAL A 286 -63.37 -9.45 35.88
C VAL A 286 -64.83 -9.71 36.20
N GLY A 287 -65.16 -10.76 37.01
CA GLY A 287 -66.51 -11.02 37.51
C GLY A 287 -67.03 -9.97 38.47
N LEU A 288 -66.17 -9.32 39.25
CA LEU A 288 -66.46 -8.16 40.13
C LEU A 288 -66.64 -6.85 39.36
N GLY A 289 -66.45 -6.83 38.04
CA GLY A 289 -66.63 -5.66 37.20
C GLY A 289 -65.36 -4.84 36.91
N TYR A 290 -64.17 -5.30 37.33
CA TYR A 290 -62.94 -4.62 36.95
C TYR A 290 -62.69 -4.76 35.46
N GLY A 291 -62.24 -3.66 34.83
CA GLY A 291 -61.93 -3.66 33.42
C GLY A 291 -60.71 -4.58 33.10
N ARG A 292 -60.72 -5.26 31.95
CA ARG A 292 -59.62 -6.15 31.53
C ARG A 292 -58.27 -5.47 31.52
N LEU A 293 -58.19 -4.19 31.12
CA LEU A 293 -56.94 -3.39 31.16
C LEU A 293 -56.44 -3.14 32.59
N ALA A 294 -57.34 -2.88 33.56
CA ALA A 294 -57.00 -2.71 34.97
C ALA A 294 -56.41 -4.03 35.58
N VAL A 295 -56.95 -5.18 35.19
CA VAL A 295 -56.38 -6.46 35.62
C VAL A 295 -55.06 -6.76 34.91
N ALA A 296 -54.91 -6.42 33.62
CA ALA A 296 -53.66 -6.58 32.88
C ALA A 296 -52.54 -5.69 33.36
N SER A 297 -52.88 -4.47 33.87
CA SER A 297 -51.88 -3.48 34.32
C SER A 297 -50.95 -4.00 35.44
N ARG A 298 -51.45 -4.94 36.27
CA ARG A 298 -50.65 -5.61 37.30
C ARG A 298 -49.46 -6.40 36.67
N TYR A 299 -49.71 -7.12 35.63
CA TYR A 299 -48.70 -7.95 34.90
C TYR A 299 -47.79 -7.04 34.08
N LEU A 300 -48.33 -5.99 33.47
CA LEU A 300 -47.57 -5.02 32.71
C LEU A 300 -46.63 -4.22 33.63
N LEU A 301 -47.09 -3.80 34.83
CA LEU A 301 -46.26 -3.13 35.79
C LEU A 301 -45.12 -4.01 36.31
N PHE A 302 -45.41 -5.29 36.59
CA PHE A 302 -44.41 -6.28 36.98
C PHE A 302 -43.35 -6.44 35.90
N ALA A 303 -43.76 -6.64 34.63
CA ALA A 303 -42.88 -6.78 33.50
C ALA A 303 -42.03 -5.54 33.27
N LEU A 304 -42.64 -4.33 33.39
CA LEU A 304 -41.94 -3.05 33.25
C LEU A 304 -40.89 -2.87 34.34
N LEU A 305 -41.23 -3.10 35.60
CA LEU A 305 -40.26 -3.00 36.69
C LEU A 305 -39.13 -3.99 36.58
N ALA A 306 -39.43 -5.25 36.19
CA ALA A 306 -38.42 -6.25 35.95
C ALA A 306 -37.45 -5.86 34.79
N CYS A 307 -37.99 -5.27 33.71
CA CYS A 307 -37.18 -4.76 32.60
C CYS A 307 -36.34 -3.54 32.98
N LEU A 308 -36.88 -2.60 33.75
CA LEU A 308 -36.14 -1.42 34.16
C LEU A 308 -35.01 -1.77 35.14
N ILE A 309 -35.28 -2.62 36.12
CA ILE A 309 -34.25 -3.07 37.07
C ILE A 309 -33.22 -3.93 36.36
N GLY A 310 -33.63 -4.94 35.62
CA GLY A 310 -32.75 -5.84 34.91
C GLY A 310 -31.96 -5.14 33.79
N GLY A 311 -32.62 -4.28 33.01
CA GLY A 311 -32.01 -3.46 31.98
C GLY A 311 -31.02 -2.44 32.52
N GLY A 312 -31.35 -1.77 33.63
CA GLY A 312 -30.46 -0.83 34.31
C GLY A 312 -29.21 -1.49 34.87
N LEU A 313 -29.36 -2.60 35.56
CA LEU A 313 -28.21 -3.39 36.04
C LEU A 313 -27.39 -3.98 34.87
N GLY A 314 -28.06 -4.44 33.82
CA GLY A 314 -27.41 -4.95 32.62
C GLY A 314 -26.63 -3.86 31.88
N LEU A 315 -27.16 -2.63 31.80
CA LEU A 315 -26.45 -1.51 31.19
C LEU A 315 -25.21 -1.13 31.98
N ILE A 316 -25.28 -1.05 33.31
CA ILE A 316 -24.14 -0.75 34.17
C ILE A 316 -23.07 -1.85 34.01
N ALA A 317 -23.47 -3.12 34.13
CA ALA A 317 -22.52 -4.22 33.97
C ALA A 317 -21.92 -4.29 32.55
N GLY A 318 -22.72 -4.00 31.52
CA GLY A 318 -22.28 -3.94 30.13
C GLY A 318 -21.30 -2.81 29.88
N PHE A 319 -21.59 -1.60 30.37
CA PHE A 319 -20.69 -0.44 30.20
C PHE A 319 -19.37 -0.57 30.97
N LEU A 320 -19.37 -1.23 32.11
CA LEU A 320 -18.15 -1.46 32.88
C LEU A 320 -17.38 -2.68 32.37
N GLY A 321 -18.06 -3.76 32.04
CA GLY A 321 -17.43 -5.06 31.75
C GLY A 321 -16.89 -5.16 30.31
N ILE A 322 -17.73 -4.96 29.31
CA ILE A 322 -17.37 -5.22 27.91
C ILE A 322 -16.29 -4.26 27.40
N PRO A 323 -16.40 -2.92 27.57
CA PRO A 323 -15.35 -2.02 27.12
C PRO A 323 -14.03 -2.21 27.87
N ALA A 324 -14.07 -2.50 29.18
CA ALA A 324 -12.86 -2.79 29.93
C ALA A 324 -12.16 -4.07 29.45
N PHE A 325 -12.91 -5.11 29.16
CA PHE A 325 -12.39 -6.34 28.58
C PHE A 325 -11.77 -6.10 27.19
N LEU A 326 -12.47 -5.42 26.29
CA LEU A 326 -11.97 -5.09 24.96
C LEU A 326 -10.72 -4.21 25.03
N LEU A 327 -10.68 -3.26 25.96
CA LEU A 327 -9.52 -2.41 26.17
C LEU A 327 -8.28 -3.25 26.53
N VAL A 328 -8.41 -4.21 27.45
CA VAL A 328 -7.30 -5.09 27.82
C VAL A 328 -6.82 -5.93 26.63
N VAL A 329 -7.74 -6.45 25.82
CA VAL A 329 -7.40 -7.25 24.63
C VAL A 329 -6.69 -6.36 23.60
N LEU A 330 -7.23 -5.19 23.29
CA LEU A 330 -6.66 -4.27 22.29
C LEU A 330 -5.31 -3.70 22.75
N GLN A 331 -5.13 -3.40 24.05
CA GLN A 331 -3.84 -2.97 24.58
C GLN A 331 -2.75 -4.05 24.50
N GLY A 332 -3.14 -5.33 24.48
CA GLY A 332 -2.21 -6.43 24.23
C GLY A 332 -1.77 -6.55 22.77
N MET A 333 -2.54 -5.99 21.83
CA MET A 333 -2.29 -6.08 20.38
C MET A 333 -1.75 -4.77 19.80
N TYR A 334 -2.16 -3.63 20.36
CA TYR A 334 -1.88 -2.30 19.81
C TYR A 334 -1.36 -1.33 20.87
N VAL A 335 -0.43 -0.47 20.48
CA VAL A 335 0.03 0.65 21.31
C VAL A 335 -0.91 1.82 21.12
N MET A 336 -1.83 2.00 22.06
CA MET A 336 -2.81 3.10 22.02
C MET A 336 -2.65 4.00 23.25
N PRO A 337 -1.94 5.12 23.13
CA PRO A 337 -1.80 6.04 24.26
C PRO A 337 -3.12 6.80 24.51
N GLY A 338 -3.51 6.92 25.78
CA GLY A 338 -4.58 7.83 26.19
C GLY A 338 -6.00 7.39 25.85
N LEU A 339 -6.27 6.09 25.76
CA LEU A 339 -7.63 5.57 25.57
C LEU A 339 -8.56 6.04 26.69
N ARG A 340 -9.66 6.64 26.30
CA ARG A 340 -10.76 7.04 27.19
C ARG A 340 -11.99 6.21 26.86
N LEU A 341 -12.62 5.65 27.89
CA LEU A 341 -13.90 4.98 27.74
C LEU A 341 -14.99 6.06 27.62
N GLU A 342 -15.62 6.16 26.49
CA GLU A 342 -16.80 6.99 26.26
C GLU A 342 -18.04 6.11 26.30
N TYR A 343 -19.06 6.57 27.04
CA TYR A 343 -20.30 5.83 27.20
C TYR A 343 -21.40 6.52 26.42
N ASP A 344 -21.92 5.85 25.41
CA ASP A 344 -23.05 6.37 24.64
C ASP A 344 -24.38 6.03 25.31
N TRP A 345 -24.88 6.98 26.09
CA TRP A 345 -26.15 6.87 26.80
C TRP A 345 -27.35 6.79 25.86
N LEU A 346 -27.25 7.33 24.66
CA LEU A 346 -28.34 7.29 23.67
C LEU A 346 -28.56 5.84 23.19
N TYR A 347 -27.52 5.16 22.75
CA TYR A 347 -27.62 3.77 22.34
C TYR A 347 -27.98 2.84 23.51
N GLY A 348 -27.44 3.08 24.69
CA GLY A 348 -27.79 2.33 25.88
C GLY A 348 -29.27 2.46 26.25
N SER A 349 -29.82 3.67 26.24
CA SER A 349 -31.24 3.90 26.54
C SER A 349 -32.16 3.36 25.44
N LEU A 350 -31.76 3.46 24.17
CA LEU A 350 -32.50 2.86 23.04
C LEU A 350 -32.57 1.36 23.15
N GLY A 351 -31.46 0.70 23.54
CA GLY A 351 -31.43 -0.73 23.79
C GLY A 351 -32.40 -1.18 24.88
N ILE A 352 -32.42 -0.47 26.03
CA ILE A 352 -33.40 -0.72 27.10
C ILE A 352 -34.82 -0.52 26.59
N ALA A 353 -35.10 0.58 25.87
CA ALA A 353 -36.42 0.86 25.35
C ALA A 353 -36.93 -0.22 24.43
N LEU A 354 -36.07 -0.73 23.50
CA LEU A 354 -36.40 -1.82 22.59
C LEU A 354 -36.73 -3.11 23.35
N PHE A 355 -35.95 -3.39 24.40
CA PHE A 355 -36.16 -4.55 25.26
C PHE A 355 -37.50 -4.46 26.03
N VAL A 356 -37.78 -3.30 26.62
CA VAL A 356 -39.04 -3.00 27.31
C VAL A 356 -40.24 -3.19 26.37
N VAL A 357 -40.17 -2.64 25.16
CA VAL A 357 -41.22 -2.78 24.14
C VAL A 357 -41.46 -4.24 23.79
N GLY A 358 -40.38 -5.00 23.56
CA GLY A 358 -40.48 -6.44 23.23
C GLY A 358 -41.14 -7.25 24.34
N VAL A 359 -40.74 -7.05 25.61
CA VAL A 359 -41.27 -7.77 26.77
C VAL A 359 -42.68 -7.35 27.09
N LEU A 360 -43.02 -6.05 27.01
CA LEU A 360 -44.39 -5.58 27.20
C LEU A 360 -45.33 -6.12 26.12
N ALA A 361 -44.91 -6.14 24.86
CA ALA A 361 -45.69 -6.73 23.78
C ALA A 361 -45.96 -8.24 24.02
N ALA A 362 -44.95 -8.98 24.48
CA ALA A 362 -45.10 -10.38 24.87
C ALA A 362 -46.08 -10.55 26.03
N THR A 363 -45.98 -9.68 27.04
CA THR A 363 -46.87 -9.68 28.21
C THR A 363 -48.33 -9.37 27.82
N ILE A 364 -48.53 -8.31 26.99
CA ILE A 364 -49.85 -7.97 26.45
C ILE A 364 -50.46 -9.18 25.70
N TYR A 365 -49.63 -9.80 24.83
CA TYR A 365 -50.09 -10.98 24.09
C TYR A 365 -50.52 -12.12 25.01
N ALA A 366 -49.76 -12.44 26.06
CA ALA A 366 -50.08 -13.44 27.04
C ALA A 366 -51.40 -13.12 27.81
N CYS A 367 -51.55 -11.87 28.27
CA CYS A 367 -52.74 -11.38 28.96
C CYS A 367 -53.97 -11.42 28.05
N VAL A 368 -53.88 -10.91 26.82
CA VAL A 368 -55.01 -10.89 25.88
C VAL A 368 -55.49 -12.30 25.54
N GLN A 369 -54.55 -13.24 25.36
CA GLN A 369 -54.87 -14.60 25.03
C GLN A 369 -55.74 -15.31 26.09
N GLU A 370 -55.46 -15.10 27.40
CA GLU A 370 -56.27 -15.68 28.48
C GLU A 370 -57.53 -14.85 28.80
N MET A 371 -57.45 -13.52 28.77
CA MET A 371 -58.59 -12.65 29.06
C MET A 371 -59.68 -12.57 27.97
N ARG A 372 -59.46 -13.19 26.81
CA ARG A 372 -60.54 -13.38 25.80
C ARG A 372 -61.61 -14.34 26.24
N GLN A 373 -61.36 -15.17 27.27
CA GLN A 373 -62.33 -16.13 27.80
C GLN A 373 -63.34 -15.42 28.72
N THR A 374 -64.52 -16.02 28.89
CA THR A 374 -65.56 -15.52 29.80
C THR A 374 -65.14 -15.69 31.26
N PRO A 375 -65.53 -14.81 32.20
CA PRO A 375 -65.19 -14.92 33.62
C PRO A 375 -65.49 -16.31 34.21
N ALA A 376 -66.66 -16.85 33.89
CA ALA A 376 -67.07 -18.17 34.33
C ALA A 376 -66.15 -19.31 33.80
N ALA A 377 -65.60 -19.14 32.60
CA ALA A 377 -64.63 -20.11 32.02
C ALA A 377 -63.23 -19.96 32.65
N LEU A 378 -62.87 -18.74 33.10
CA LEU A 378 -61.61 -18.47 33.81
C LEU A 378 -61.59 -19.09 35.21
N MET A 379 -62.70 -19.10 35.91
CA MET A 379 -62.82 -19.68 37.26
C MET A 379 -62.85 -21.22 37.25
N ARG A 380 -63.13 -21.86 36.11
CA ARG A 380 -63.14 -23.32 36.00
C ARG A 380 -61.73 -23.84 35.63
N PRO A 381 -61.33 -24.99 36.20
CA PRO A 381 -60.12 -25.65 35.73
C PRO A 381 -60.13 -25.86 34.21
N LYS A 382 -59.00 -25.59 33.57
CA LYS A 382 -58.89 -25.72 32.10
C LYS A 382 -59.20 -27.16 31.67
N ALA A 383 -60.28 -27.35 30.93
CA ALA A 383 -60.65 -28.65 30.44
C ALA A 383 -59.53 -29.24 29.56
N PRO A 384 -59.23 -30.53 29.71
CA PRO A 384 -58.23 -31.18 28.87
C PRO A 384 -58.65 -31.06 27.41
N ARG A 385 -57.83 -30.41 26.58
CA ARG A 385 -58.06 -30.37 25.11
C ARG A 385 -58.08 -31.80 24.58
N ALA A 386 -59.12 -32.13 23.81
CA ALA A 386 -59.24 -33.44 23.14
C ALA A 386 -57.96 -33.69 22.31
N GLY A 387 -57.43 -34.91 22.41
CA GLY A 387 -56.15 -35.26 21.82
C GLY A 387 -56.13 -35.14 20.30
N SER A 388 -55.41 -34.17 19.76
CA SER A 388 -55.06 -34.15 18.34
C SER A 388 -53.92 -35.13 18.08
N ARG A 389 -53.92 -35.79 16.93
CA ARG A 389 -52.80 -36.64 16.52
C ARG A 389 -51.49 -35.82 16.54
N ILE A 390 -50.49 -36.36 17.20
CA ILE A 390 -49.17 -35.70 17.30
C ILE A 390 -48.32 -36.11 16.09
N LEU A 391 -47.36 -35.24 15.75
CA LEU A 391 -46.46 -35.44 14.60
C LEU A 391 -45.67 -36.76 14.72
N LEU A 392 -45.33 -37.16 15.97
CA LEU A 392 -44.61 -38.39 16.25
C LEU A 392 -45.43 -39.64 15.92
N GLU A 393 -46.78 -39.59 16.01
CA GLU A 393 -47.68 -40.69 15.59
C GLU A 393 -47.65 -40.91 14.08
N ARG A 394 -47.24 -39.91 13.29
CA ARG A 394 -47.11 -40.01 11.85
C ARG A 394 -45.92 -40.86 11.43
N ILE A 395 -44.89 -40.91 12.31
CA ILE A 395 -43.69 -41.71 12.08
C ILE A 395 -43.90 -43.10 12.71
N ARG A 396 -44.61 -43.98 12.01
CA ARG A 396 -44.98 -45.32 12.48
C ARG A 396 -43.82 -46.15 13.06
N PRO A 397 -42.61 -46.22 12.45
CA PRO A 397 -41.55 -47.08 12.98
C PRO A 397 -41.04 -46.61 14.35
N VAL A 398 -41.02 -45.32 14.61
CA VAL A 398 -40.60 -44.75 15.91
C VAL A 398 -41.71 -44.92 16.94
N TRP A 399 -42.97 -44.65 16.58
CA TRP A 399 -44.13 -44.76 17.45
C TRP A 399 -44.34 -46.18 17.98
N ASN A 400 -44.12 -47.20 17.15
CA ASN A 400 -44.31 -48.60 17.55
C ASN A 400 -43.24 -49.09 18.53
N ARG A 401 -42.04 -48.50 18.53
CA ARG A 401 -40.98 -48.87 19.46
C ARG A 401 -41.09 -48.20 20.83
N ILE A 402 -41.91 -47.16 20.97
CA ILE A 402 -42.11 -46.42 22.21
C ILE A 402 -43.12 -47.19 23.09
N GLY A 403 -42.77 -47.50 24.33
CA GLY A 403 -43.65 -48.10 25.31
C GLY A 403 -44.81 -47.19 25.70
N PHE A 404 -45.81 -47.74 26.42
CA PHE A 404 -47.05 -47.04 26.80
C PHE A 404 -46.73 -45.71 27.54
N LEU A 405 -45.84 -45.72 28.53
CA LEU A 405 -45.47 -44.51 29.29
C LEU A 405 -44.87 -43.45 28.39
N GLY A 406 -43.97 -43.81 27.47
CA GLY A 406 -43.38 -42.92 26.48
C GLY A 406 -44.43 -42.31 25.53
N LYS A 407 -45.43 -43.09 25.10
CA LYS A 407 -46.55 -42.59 24.28
C LYS A 407 -47.38 -41.56 25.02
N VAL A 408 -47.67 -41.79 26.31
CA VAL A 408 -48.40 -40.84 27.15
C VAL A 408 -47.59 -39.57 27.37
N THR A 409 -46.30 -39.68 27.66
CA THR A 409 -45.38 -38.54 27.83
C THR A 409 -45.29 -37.73 26.53
N ALA A 410 -45.08 -38.38 25.39
CA ALA A 410 -45.03 -37.70 24.09
C ALA A 410 -46.36 -36.97 23.81
N ARG A 411 -47.48 -37.58 24.03
CA ARG A 411 -48.80 -36.92 23.89
C ARG A 411 -48.94 -35.70 24.82
N ASN A 412 -48.50 -35.80 26.06
CA ASN A 412 -48.55 -34.67 27.00
C ASN A 412 -47.63 -33.51 26.57
N ILE A 413 -46.41 -33.80 26.12
CA ILE A 413 -45.46 -32.78 25.64
C ILE A 413 -46.03 -32.05 24.41
N PHE A 414 -46.48 -32.80 23.41
CA PHE A 414 -46.96 -32.21 22.15
C PHE A 414 -48.40 -31.65 22.26
N ARG A 415 -49.08 -31.86 23.36
CA ARG A 415 -50.40 -31.29 23.64
C ARG A 415 -50.39 -29.78 23.73
N PHE A 416 -49.31 -29.19 24.30
CA PHE A 416 -49.13 -27.75 24.46
C PHE A 416 -48.03 -27.24 23.52
N LYS A 417 -48.28 -27.33 22.20
CA LYS A 417 -47.31 -27.00 21.15
C LYS A 417 -46.67 -25.63 21.33
N SER A 418 -47.43 -24.62 21.71
CA SER A 418 -46.93 -23.26 21.92
C SER A 418 -45.89 -23.24 23.05
N ARG A 419 -46.18 -23.86 24.20
CA ARG A 419 -45.25 -23.93 25.34
C ARG A 419 -44.01 -24.75 24.99
N LEU A 420 -44.16 -25.86 24.28
CA LEU A 420 -43.05 -26.66 23.80
C LEU A 420 -42.12 -25.84 22.89
N ILE A 421 -42.68 -25.16 21.87
CA ILE A 421 -41.92 -24.34 20.92
C ILE A 421 -41.17 -23.21 21.65
N MET A 422 -41.84 -22.53 22.60
CA MET A 422 -41.21 -21.45 23.37
C MET A 422 -40.04 -21.97 24.22
N THR A 423 -40.24 -23.08 24.93
CA THR A 423 -39.18 -23.64 25.79
C THR A 423 -38.01 -24.20 24.96
N VAL A 424 -38.32 -24.97 23.90
CA VAL A 424 -37.30 -25.49 23.00
C VAL A 424 -36.56 -24.35 22.29
N GLY A 425 -37.29 -23.35 21.81
CA GLY A 425 -36.69 -22.18 21.14
C GLY A 425 -35.77 -21.37 22.07
N GLY A 426 -36.19 -21.16 23.34
CA GLY A 426 -35.34 -20.49 24.33
C GLY A 426 -34.06 -21.26 24.64
N VAL A 427 -34.18 -22.56 24.92
CA VAL A 427 -32.99 -23.41 25.16
C VAL A 427 -32.12 -23.50 23.92
N ALA A 428 -32.68 -23.69 22.74
CA ALA A 428 -31.95 -23.75 21.48
C ALA A 428 -31.21 -22.44 21.19
N GLY A 429 -31.85 -21.28 21.46
CA GLY A 429 -31.19 -19.95 21.31
C GLY A 429 -29.98 -19.79 22.23
N CYS A 430 -30.13 -20.10 23.52
CA CYS A 430 -29.01 -20.06 24.46
C CYS A 430 -27.88 -21.03 24.07
N THR A 431 -28.24 -22.25 23.68
CA THR A 431 -27.24 -23.24 23.24
C THR A 431 -26.52 -22.78 21.97
N ALA A 432 -27.27 -22.24 21.00
CA ALA A 432 -26.69 -21.72 19.75
C ALA A 432 -25.66 -20.60 20.04
N LEU A 433 -25.92 -19.69 20.99
CA LEU A 433 -24.98 -18.64 21.39
C LEU A 433 -23.72 -19.21 22.02
N ILE A 434 -23.83 -20.21 22.89
CA ILE A 434 -22.67 -20.87 23.50
C ILE A 434 -21.84 -21.57 22.41
N VAL A 435 -22.50 -22.34 21.54
CA VAL A 435 -21.83 -23.04 20.43
C VAL A 435 -21.15 -22.04 19.48
N CYS A 436 -21.82 -20.92 19.16
CA CYS A 436 -21.24 -19.86 18.34
C CYS A 436 -19.97 -19.28 18.97
N GLY A 437 -20.00 -18.97 20.28
CA GLY A 437 -18.83 -18.48 21.00
C GLY A 437 -17.66 -19.47 21.01
N LEU A 438 -17.95 -20.75 21.25
CA LEU A 438 -16.93 -21.80 21.20
C LEU A 438 -16.40 -22.04 19.78
N ALA A 439 -17.25 -21.97 18.76
CA ALA A 439 -16.86 -22.14 17.37
C ALA A 439 -15.95 -20.97 16.89
N ILE A 440 -16.22 -19.73 17.31
CA ILE A 440 -15.33 -18.58 17.05
C ILE A 440 -13.98 -18.83 17.70
N ASN A 441 -13.96 -19.22 18.97
CA ASN A 441 -12.70 -19.51 19.69
C ASN A 441 -11.89 -20.61 19.00
N ASP A 442 -12.52 -21.69 18.59
CA ASP A 442 -11.89 -22.81 17.89
C ASP A 442 -11.36 -22.39 16.51
N THR A 443 -12.14 -21.62 15.76
CA THR A 443 -11.73 -21.09 14.46
C THR A 443 -10.49 -20.21 14.58
N VAL A 444 -10.45 -19.29 15.56
CA VAL A 444 -9.29 -18.42 15.79
C VAL A 444 -8.07 -19.23 16.20
N ALA A 445 -8.22 -20.23 17.07
CA ALA A 445 -7.11 -21.07 17.52
C ALA A 445 -6.48 -21.89 16.37
N VAL A 446 -7.28 -22.31 15.41
CA VAL A 446 -6.81 -23.13 14.27
C VAL A 446 -6.33 -22.27 13.09
N LEU A 447 -6.73 -20.99 13.04
CA LEU A 447 -6.42 -20.10 11.91
C LEU A 447 -4.92 -20.00 11.62
N GLY A 448 -4.10 -19.79 12.67
CA GLY A 448 -2.65 -19.71 12.53
C GLY A 448 -2.03 -20.99 11.96
N ALA A 449 -2.43 -22.15 12.48
CA ALA A 449 -1.95 -23.43 11.98
C ALA A 449 -2.35 -23.66 10.50
N LYS A 450 -3.61 -23.36 10.13
CA LYS A 450 -4.04 -23.45 8.73
C LYS A 450 -3.27 -22.52 7.81
N GLN A 451 -3.05 -21.29 8.23
CA GLN A 451 -2.36 -20.30 7.41
C GLN A 451 -0.90 -20.67 7.16
N TYR A 452 -0.19 -21.12 8.21
CA TYR A 452 1.26 -21.35 8.17
C TYR A 452 1.68 -22.82 8.09
N GLN A 453 0.74 -23.75 7.99
CA GLN A 453 1.03 -25.17 7.75
C GLN A 453 0.35 -25.70 6.50
N ASP A 454 -0.88 -25.25 6.21
CA ASP A 454 -1.65 -25.74 5.08
C ASP A 454 -1.52 -24.85 3.83
N VAL A 455 -1.42 -23.52 4.01
CA VAL A 455 -1.36 -22.55 2.90
C VAL A 455 0.09 -22.14 2.61
N TYR A 456 0.76 -21.52 3.57
CA TYR A 456 2.16 -21.12 3.45
C TYR A 456 3.05 -22.16 4.14
N GLN A 457 3.64 -23.04 3.33
CA GLN A 457 4.44 -24.16 3.83
C GLN A 457 5.94 -23.88 3.82
N TYR A 458 6.35 -22.68 3.38
CA TYR A 458 7.75 -22.27 3.42
C TYR A 458 8.12 -21.74 4.82
N ASP A 459 9.36 -22.03 5.24
CA ASP A 459 9.85 -21.64 6.56
C ASP A 459 10.54 -20.27 6.55
N LEU A 460 11.14 -19.87 5.43
CA LEU A 460 11.96 -18.67 5.34
C LEU A 460 11.81 -18.00 3.97
N MET A 461 11.66 -16.68 3.98
CA MET A 461 11.75 -15.84 2.80
C MET A 461 12.98 -14.93 2.91
N VAL A 462 13.83 -14.95 1.90
CA VAL A 462 15.02 -14.10 1.83
C VAL A 462 14.81 -13.08 0.71
N VAL A 463 14.96 -11.82 1.02
CA VAL A 463 14.84 -10.72 0.06
C VAL A 463 16.25 -10.21 -0.27
N ALA A 464 16.57 -10.15 -1.55
CA ALA A 464 17.84 -9.61 -2.05
C ALA A 464 17.57 -8.57 -3.14
N ASN A 465 18.53 -7.66 -3.33
CA ASN A 465 18.52 -6.77 -4.49
C ASN A 465 18.93 -7.55 -5.75
N ASP A 466 18.55 -7.06 -6.92
CA ASP A 466 18.85 -7.70 -8.21
C ASP A 466 20.36 -7.98 -8.39
N ASP A 467 21.23 -7.07 -7.94
CA ASP A 467 22.70 -7.21 -8.02
C ASP A 467 23.26 -8.37 -7.17
N ASP A 468 22.58 -8.69 -6.05
CA ASP A 468 23.02 -9.73 -5.11
C ASP A 468 22.24 -11.06 -5.24
N ALA A 469 21.22 -11.09 -6.07
CA ALA A 469 20.29 -12.22 -6.18
C ALA A 469 21.00 -13.53 -6.57
N ASP A 470 21.90 -13.51 -7.55
CA ASP A 470 22.64 -14.69 -8.01
C ASP A 470 23.62 -15.22 -6.95
N ALA A 471 24.30 -14.33 -6.24
CA ALA A 471 25.21 -14.72 -5.16
C ALA A 471 24.44 -15.33 -3.98
N MET A 472 23.27 -14.78 -3.66
CA MET A 472 22.38 -15.29 -2.62
C MET A 472 21.83 -16.66 -3.00
N ARG A 473 21.36 -16.82 -4.26
CA ARG A 473 20.85 -18.11 -4.78
C ARG A 473 21.89 -19.22 -4.64
N GLN A 474 23.15 -18.95 -5.02
CA GLN A 474 24.22 -19.93 -4.89
C GLN A 474 24.49 -20.29 -3.43
N LYS A 475 24.50 -19.34 -2.53
CA LYS A 475 24.68 -19.59 -1.09
C LYS A 475 23.55 -20.43 -0.51
N VAL A 476 22.30 -20.09 -0.83
CA VAL A 476 21.12 -20.84 -0.37
C VAL A 476 21.13 -22.27 -0.92
N ALA A 477 21.40 -22.45 -2.21
CA ALA A 477 21.46 -23.77 -2.84
C ALA A 477 22.61 -24.64 -2.32
N SER A 478 23.70 -24.05 -1.84
CA SER A 478 24.84 -24.77 -1.26
C SER A 478 24.69 -25.11 0.22
N ASP A 479 23.69 -24.57 0.91
CA ASP A 479 23.48 -24.84 2.34
C ASP A 479 22.71 -26.16 2.52
N GLY A 480 23.38 -27.16 3.07
CA GLY A 480 22.80 -28.49 3.31
C GLY A 480 21.61 -28.53 4.29
N ARG A 481 21.25 -27.40 4.90
CA ARG A 481 20.04 -27.25 5.74
C ARG A 481 18.81 -26.86 4.94
N VAL A 482 18.99 -26.41 3.70
CA VAL A 482 17.89 -26.02 2.79
C VAL A 482 17.45 -27.24 1.99
N THR A 483 16.21 -27.64 2.15
CA THR A 483 15.65 -28.80 1.45
C THR A 483 15.19 -28.45 0.04
N SER A 484 14.59 -27.30 -0.13
CA SER A 484 14.10 -26.77 -1.40
C SER A 484 14.13 -25.24 -1.36
N SER A 485 14.42 -24.61 -2.48
CA SER A 485 14.36 -23.15 -2.64
C SER A 485 13.68 -22.82 -3.96
N MET A 486 13.01 -21.70 -4.01
CA MET A 486 12.30 -21.20 -5.18
C MET A 486 12.50 -19.70 -5.30
N ASP A 487 12.71 -19.22 -6.50
CA ASP A 487 12.81 -17.79 -6.77
C ASP A 487 11.43 -17.21 -7.08
N VAL A 488 11.09 -16.15 -6.38
CA VAL A 488 9.85 -15.40 -6.62
C VAL A 488 10.15 -13.92 -6.77
N ARG A 489 9.48 -13.28 -7.70
CA ARG A 489 9.47 -11.82 -7.80
C ARG A 489 8.18 -11.28 -7.21
N VAL A 490 8.30 -10.44 -6.20
CA VAL A 490 7.16 -9.85 -5.52
C VAL A 490 7.11 -8.37 -5.86
N GLU A 491 6.01 -7.93 -6.46
CA GLU A 491 5.77 -6.53 -6.81
C GLU A 491 4.41 -6.08 -6.28
N SER A 492 4.31 -4.81 -5.94
CA SER A 492 3.03 -4.19 -5.60
C SER A 492 2.46 -3.51 -6.83
N GLY A 493 1.18 -3.73 -7.09
CA GLY A 493 0.45 -3.13 -8.20
C GLY A 493 -0.93 -2.67 -7.77
N ASP A 494 -1.57 -1.87 -8.61
CA ASP A 494 -2.94 -1.43 -8.39
C ASP A 494 -3.85 -2.10 -9.43
N LEU A 495 -4.87 -2.80 -8.94
CA LEU A 495 -5.94 -3.35 -9.76
C LEU A 495 -7.04 -2.30 -9.89
N THR A 496 -7.26 -1.80 -11.11
CA THR A 496 -8.28 -0.82 -11.38
C THR A 496 -9.50 -1.51 -12.01
N GLY A 497 -10.64 -1.46 -11.33
CA GLY A 497 -11.92 -1.97 -11.79
C GLY A 497 -12.99 -0.88 -11.80
N ASP A 498 -14.21 -1.22 -12.22
CA ASP A 498 -15.36 -0.29 -12.27
C ASP A 498 -15.73 0.31 -10.90
N SER A 499 -15.37 -0.38 -9.81
CA SER A 499 -15.64 0.03 -8.42
C SER A 499 -14.51 0.82 -7.76
N GLY A 500 -13.37 1.03 -8.43
CA GLY A 500 -12.22 1.75 -7.89
C GLY A 500 -10.89 1.06 -8.16
N SER A 501 -9.84 1.55 -7.52
CA SER A 501 -8.49 0.98 -7.57
C SER A 501 -8.17 0.34 -6.22
N GLU A 502 -7.74 -0.92 -6.24
CA GLU A 502 -7.30 -1.65 -5.05
C GLU A 502 -5.84 -2.06 -5.20
N SER A 503 -5.07 -1.90 -4.13
CA SER A 503 -3.67 -2.29 -4.10
C SER A 503 -3.54 -3.81 -3.98
N ILE A 504 -2.80 -4.41 -4.90
CA ILE A 504 -2.56 -5.85 -4.93
C ILE A 504 -1.05 -6.15 -4.82
N GLN A 505 -0.74 -7.30 -4.29
CA GLN A 505 0.60 -7.86 -4.35
C GLN A 505 0.66 -8.91 -5.47
N LEU A 506 1.55 -8.71 -6.43
CA LEU A 506 1.79 -9.63 -7.52
C LEU A 506 3.00 -10.50 -7.18
N VAL A 507 2.81 -11.81 -7.18
CA VAL A 507 3.88 -12.78 -7.00
C VAL A 507 4.10 -13.50 -8.33
N ALA A 508 5.24 -13.24 -8.97
CA ALA A 508 5.63 -13.90 -10.21
C ALA A 508 6.59 -15.06 -9.92
N VAL A 509 6.26 -16.23 -10.46
CA VAL A 509 7.04 -17.46 -10.32
C VAL A 509 7.49 -17.90 -11.71
N PRO A 510 8.78 -18.24 -11.92
CA PRO A 510 9.26 -18.78 -13.17
C PRO A 510 8.53 -20.09 -13.55
N ASP A 511 8.23 -20.29 -14.83
CA ASP A 511 7.54 -21.50 -15.30
C ASP A 511 8.31 -22.79 -14.94
N SER A 512 9.65 -22.73 -14.89
CA SER A 512 10.52 -23.84 -14.48
C SER A 512 10.31 -24.27 -13.02
N GLU A 513 9.85 -23.37 -12.15
CA GLU A 513 9.72 -23.59 -10.71
C GLU A 513 8.27 -23.75 -10.24
N ARG A 514 7.35 -23.82 -11.18
CA ARG A 514 5.92 -23.95 -10.89
C ARG A 514 5.58 -25.18 -10.04
N SER A 515 6.30 -26.29 -10.21
CA SER A 515 6.12 -27.50 -9.40
C SER A 515 6.57 -27.30 -7.94
N GLU A 516 7.62 -26.51 -7.74
CA GLU A 516 8.12 -26.18 -6.39
C GLU A 516 7.18 -25.20 -5.68
N PHE A 517 6.58 -24.27 -6.41
CA PHE A 517 5.57 -23.35 -5.87
C PHE A 517 4.44 -24.09 -5.17
N GLY A 518 3.89 -25.14 -5.78
CA GLY A 518 2.83 -25.96 -5.20
C GLY A 518 3.22 -26.71 -3.91
N LYS A 519 4.52 -26.85 -3.63
CA LYS A 519 5.02 -27.40 -2.36
C LYS A 519 5.17 -26.33 -1.28
N MET A 520 5.34 -25.07 -1.66
CA MET A 520 5.59 -23.96 -0.74
C MET A 520 4.33 -23.15 -0.45
N VAL A 521 3.41 -23.08 -1.42
CA VAL A 521 2.13 -22.38 -1.27
C VAL A 521 1.00 -23.21 -1.87
N THR A 522 0.03 -23.58 -1.05
CA THR A 522 -1.17 -24.28 -1.50
C THR A 522 -2.28 -23.26 -1.77
N LEU A 523 -2.58 -23.01 -3.05
CA LEU A 523 -3.67 -22.16 -3.45
C LEU A 523 -4.99 -22.93 -3.36
N GLN A 524 -5.94 -22.39 -2.63
CA GLN A 524 -7.29 -22.93 -2.56
C GLN A 524 -8.23 -22.07 -3.42
N PRO A 525 -9.07 -22.68 -4.28
CA PRO A 525 -10.03 -21.92 -5.07
C PRO A 525 -11.06 -21.27 -4.14
N VAL A 526 -11.08 -19.94 -4.13
CA VAL A 526 -12.10 -19.17 -3.44
C VAL A 526 -13.33 -19.10 -4.33
N ARG A 527 -14.40 -19.78 -3.96
CA ARG A 527 -15.73 -19.58 -4.56
C ARG A 527 -16.31 -18.28 -4.00
N SER A 528 -15.93 -17.16 -4.57
CA SER A 528 -16.58 -15.89 -4.25
C SER A 528 -17.06 -15.23 -5.53
N SER A 529 -18.26 -14.69 -5.49
CA SER A 529 -18.84 -13.83 -6.51
C SER A 529 -18.06 -12.51 -6.75
N TRP A 530 -16.98 -12.32 -6.05
CA TRP A 530 -16.09 -11.16 -6.14
C TRP A 530 -15.14 -11.22 -7.33
N VAL A 531 -14.91 -12.41 -7.90
CA VAL A 531 -13.94 -12.61 -8.99
C VAL A 531 -14.61 -12.59 -10.37
N ASP A 532 -15.92 -12.77 -10.45
CA ASP A 532 -16.67 -12.82 -11.71
C ASP A 532 -16.78 -11.46 -12.45
N GLY A 533 -16.32 -10.38 -11.85
CA GLY A 533 -16.29 -9.04 -12.45
C GLY A 533 -14.90 -8.41 -12.58
N ALA A 534 -13.86 -9.11 -12.15
CA ALA A 534 -12.51 -8.53 -12.13
C ALA A 534 -11.66 -9.03 -13.30
N ALA A 535 -11.17 -8.08 -14.04
CA ALA A 535 -9.96 -8.13 -14.80
C ALA A 535 -10.05 -8.40 -16.30
N ASP A 536 -10.31 -7.35 -17.02
CA ASP A 536 -9.79 -7.25 -18.39
C ASP A 536 -8.46 -6.47 -18.48
N THR A 537 -7.98 -5.81 -17.43
CA THR A 537 -6.70 -5.08 -17.52
C THR A 537 -5.97 -4.99 -16.18
N VAL A 538 -4.87 -5.71 -16.06
CA VAL A 538 -3.82 -5.44 -15.06
C VAL A 538 -2.82 -4.52 -15.73
N SER A 539 -2.79 -3.25 -15.38
CA SER A 539 -1.73 -2.33 -15.82
C SER A 539 -0.49 -2.54 -14.96
N LEU A 540 0.43 -3.32 -15.47
CA LEU A 540 1.78 -3.42 -14.93
C LEU A 540 2.60 -2.24 -15.48
N GLY A 541 3.43 -1.66 -14.62
CA GLY A 541 4.36 -0.60 -15.03
C GLY A 541 5.19 -0.99 -16.25
N ASP A 542 5.56 0.00 -17.02
CA ASP A 542 6.01 0.04 -18.42
C ASP A 542 7.34 -0.69 -18.75
N ASP A 543 7.74 -1.70 -18.02
CA ASP A 543 8.97 -2.46 -18.25
C ASP A 543 8.68 -3.82 -18.91
N GLY A 544 8.09 -3.78 -20.10
CA GLY A 544 8.23 -4.73 -21.24
C GLY A 544 8.30 -6.25 -21.04
N GLY A 545 8.01 -6.79 -19.87
CA GLY A 545 7.96 -8.22 -19.61
C GLY A 545 6.52 -8.72 -19.67
N GLY A 546 6.19 -9.51 -20.69
CA GLY A 546 4.86 -10.11 -20.82
C GLY A 546 4.56 -11.06 -19.66
N ILE A 547 3.78 -10.59 -18.69
CA ILE A 547 3.27 -11.39 -17.58
C ILE A 547 1.94 -12.00 -18.01
N ARG A 548 1.88 -13.32 -18.08
CA ARG A 548 0.61 -14.04 -18.18
C ARG A 548 -0.03 -14.07 -16.79
N VAL A 549 -1.06 -13.28 -16.60
CA VAL A 549 -1.92 -13.42 -15.43
C VAL A 549 -2.68 -14.74 -15.57
N MET A 550 -2.36 -15.72 -14.73
CA MET A 550 -3.23 -16.87 -14.59
C MET A 550 -4.45 -16.44 -13.79
N GLY A 551 -5.57 -16.34 -14.47
CA GLY A 551 -6.84 -16.22 -13.80
C GLY A 551 -7.02 -17.40 -12.86
N ILE A 552 -7.20 -17.13 -11.59
CA ILE A 552 -7.68 -18.11 -10.63
C ILE A 552 -9.16 -18.28 -10.97
N SER A 553 -9.49 -19.30 -11.73
CA SER A 553 -10.87 -19.71 -11.99
C SER A 553 -11.42 -20.51 -10.83
#